data_9e6cf6cc22e3cc0b31c31f0230b6b74c
#
_entry.id   9e6cf6cc22e3cc0b31c31f0230b6b74c
#
_cell.length_a   1.000
_cell.length_b   1.000
_cell.length_c   1.000
_cell.angle_alpha   90.00
_cell.angle_beta   90.00
_cell.angle_gamma   90.00
#
_symmetry.space_group_name_H-M   'P 1'
#
loop_
_entity.id
_entity.type
_entity.pdbx_description
1 polymer ?
#
loop_
_entity_poly.entity_id
_entity_poly.type
_entity_poly.pdbx_seq_one_letter_code
_entity_poly.pdbx_strand_id
1 'polypeptide(L)'
;MDEIGRSVNDIDTPFLWVDLDTMEDNIRTLSRFFQEAGVAWRPHIKGIRAPGVALRLLDAGAIGVTCATVLEAEHMADAGVRDLLIAHQLVGAGKYRRVATLRERADVKVAVDSDATLAELGRTALAAGVEIGVLLEVAALL
;
A
#
# COMPACT_ATOMS: atom_id res chain seq x y z
N MET A 1 18.36 -1.70 21.19
CA MET A 1 18.32 -0.72 22.32
C MET A 1 16.98 -0.01 22.20
N ASP A 2 16.31 0.15 23.33
CA ASP A 2 15.04 0.85 23.33
C ASP A 2 15.32 2.37 23.35
N GLU A 3 14.99 3.05 22.25
CA GLU A 3 15.20 4.50 22.07
C GLU A 3 14.02 5.32 22.61
N ILE A 4 12.97 4.65 23.11
CA ILE A 4 11.77 5.31 23.63
C ILE A 4 12.12 6.15 24.86
N GLY A 5 11.74 7.43 24.83
CA GLY A 5 11.97 8.39 25.92
C GLY A 5 13.33 9.07 25.91
N ARG A 6 14.20 8.77 24.95
CA ARG A 6 15.46 9.49 24.77
C ARG A 6 15.25 10.80 23.98
N SER A 7 16.11 11.78 24.26
CA SER A 7 16.18 12.97 23.42
C SER A 7 16.70 12.59 22.02
N VAL A 8 16.16 13.21 21.00
CA VAL A 8 16.63 13.03 19.62
C VAL A 8 18.11 13.37 19.46
N ASN A 9 18.64 14.25 20.31
CA ASN A 9 20.06 14.62 20.31
C ASN A 9 20.98 13.54 20.89
N ASP A 10 20.41 12.54 21.57
CA ASP A 10 21.14 11.45 22.21
C ASP A 10 21.08 10.14 21.39
N ILE A 11 20.45 10.19 20.21
CA ILE A 11 20.31 9.05 19.29
C ILE A 11 21.44 9.10 18.27
N ASP A 12 22.11 7.97 18.08
CA ASP A 12 23.17 7.88 17.08
C ASP A 12 22.64 7.94 15.64
N THR A 13 23.41 8.52 14.74
CA THR A 13 23.03 8.71 13.33
C THR A 13 23.61 7.59 12.45
N PRO A 14 22.94 7.25 11.32
CA PRO A 14 21.70 7.83 10.79
C PRO A 14 20.43 7.22 11.43
N PHE A 15 19.39 8.04 11.64
CA PHE A 15 18.07 7.57 12.04
C PHE A 15 16.96 8.34 11.29
N LEU A 16 15.76 7.75 11.22
CA LEU A 16 14.56 8.41 10.70
C LEU A 16 13.77 9.00 11.86
N TRP A 17 13.40 10.25 11.72
CA TRP A 17 12.57 10.97 12.68
C TRP A 17 11.30 11.50 12.03
N VAL A 18 10.20 11.35 12.73
CA VAL A 18 8.88 11.83 12.29
C VAL A 18 8.31 12.71 13.38
N ASP A 19 8.05 13.97 13.04
CA ASP A 19 7.27 14.87 13.89
C ASP A 19 5.80 14.47 13.80
N LEU A 20 5.25 13.97 14.91
CA LEU A 20 3.90 13.42 14.91
C LEU A 20 2.84 14.51 14.76
N ASP A 21 3.02 15.68 15.36
CA ASP A 21 2.05 16.76 15.28
C ASP A 21 1.96 17.29 13.85
N THR A 22 3.09 17.51 13.22
CA THR A 22 3.17 17.91 11.80
C THR A 22 2.58 16.84 10.88
N MET A 23 2.85 15.58 11.13
CA MET A 23 2.28 14.47 10.35
C MET A 23 0.75 14.43 10.46
N GLU A 24 0.21 14.55 11.67
CA GLU A 24 -1.24 14.56 11.92
C GLU A 24 -1.92 15.77 11.25
N ASP A 25 -1.29 16.95 11.29
CA ASP A 25 -1.79 18.14 10.59
C ASP A 25 -1.83 17.94 9.08
N ASN A 26 -0.80 17.32 8.51
CA ASN A 26 -0.75 16.99 7.09
C ASN A 26 -1.83 15.97 6.71
N ILE A 27 -2.03 14.94 7.51
CA ILE A 27 -3.08 13.92 7.30
C ILE A 27 -4.46 14.60 7.33
N ARG A 28 -4.76 15.43 8.33
CA ARG A 28 -6.02 16.15 8.43
C ARG A 28 -6.26 17.08 7.23
N THR A 29 -5.23 17.76 6.78
CA THR A 29 -5.30 18.66 5.62
C THR A 29 -5.68 17.91 4.34
N LEU A 30 -5.00 16.80 4.06
CA LEU A 30 -5.30 15.96 2.89
C LEU A 30 -6.67 15.31 2.99
N SER A 31 -7.01 14.76 4.15
CA SER A 31 -8.33 14.16 4.38
C SER A 31 -9.46 15.14 4.08
N ARG A 32 -9.38 16.35 4.62
CA ARG A 32 -10.37 17.41 4.37
C ARG A 32 -10.45 17.77 2.89
N PHE A 33 -9.31 17.95 2.23
CA PHE A 33 -9.25 18.27 0.81
C PHE A 33 -10.00 17.24 -0.04
N PHE A 34 -9.74 15.96 0.16
CA PHE A 34 -10.39 14.90 -0.59
C PHE A 34 -11.88 14.75 -0.26
N GLN A 35 -12.25 14.93 1.01
CA GLN A 35 -13.66 14.92 1.43
C GLN A 35 -14.44 16.07 0.78
N GLU A 36 -13.91 17.28 0.81
CA GLU A 36 -14.54 18.46 0.18
C GLU A 36 -14.65 18.31 -1.35
N ALA A 37 -13.66 17.67 -1.98
CA ALA A 37 -13.69 17.37 -3.40
C ALA A 37 -14.62 16.20 -3.78
N GLY A 38 -15.14 15.46 -2.81
CA GLY A 38 -15.97 14.26 -3.07
C GLY A 38 -15.20 13.13 -3.76
N VAL A 39 -13.86 13.06 -3.56
CA VAL A 39 -12.98 12.10 -4.21
C VAL A 39 -12.38 11.16 -3.17
N ALA A 40 -12.47 9.85 -3.41
CA ALA A 40 -11.78 8.86 -2.60
C ALA A 40 -10.25 8.95 -2.82
N TRP A 41 -9.47 8.85 -1.74
CA TRP A 41 -8.01 8.89 -1.82
C TRP A 41 -7.37 7.62 -1.32
N ARG A 42 -6.27 7.26 -1.95
CA ARG A 42 -5.49 6.07 -1.63
C ARG A 42 -4.01 6.46 -1.59
N PRO A 43 -3.45 6.76 -0.41
CA PRO A 43 -2.06 7.21 -0.28
C PRO A 43 -1.08 6.10 -0.66
N HIS A 44 0.04 6.50 -1.24
CA HIS A 44 1.15 5.60 -1.52
C HIS A 44 2.12 5.54 -0.34
N ILE A 45 2.37 4.33 0.21
CA ILE A 45 3.17 4.16 1.44
C ILE A 45 4.66 3.93 1.17
N LYS A 46 5.11 3.88 -0.08
CA LYS A 46 6.52 3.56 -0.42
C LYS A 46 7.55 4.50 0.22
N GLY A 47 7.16 5.74 0.53
CA GLY A 47 8.05 6.73 1.14
C GLY A 47 8.34 6.48 2.61
N ILE A 48 7.37 5.93 3.34
CA ILE A 48 7.45 5.73 4.80
C ILE A 48 7.51 4.26 5.19
N ARG A 49 6.75 3.39 4.52
CA ARG A 49 6.67 1.95 4.75
C ARG A 49 6.34 1.56 6.21
N ALA A 50 5.74 2.47 6.97
CA ALA A 50 5.38 2.28 8.36
C ALA A 50 3.90 1.92 8.50
N PRO A 51 3.54 0.71 8.96
CA PRO A 51 2.15 0.30 9.13
C PRO A 51 1.36 1.22 10.07
N GLY A 52 1.98 1.72 11.15
CA GLY A 52 1.33 2.66 12.07
C GLY A 52 0.89 3.95 11.39
N VAL A 53 1.64 4.45 10.39
CA VAL A 53 1.22 5.62 9.59
C VAL A 53 0.09 5.23 8.64
N ALA A 54 0.15 4.05 8.02
CA ALA A 54 -0.91 3.57 7.15
C ALA A 54 -2.25 3.47 7.89
N LEU A 55 -2.27 2.96 9.11
CA LEU A 55 -3.48 2.88 9.93
C LEU A 55 -4.05 4.27 10.25
N ARG A 56 -3.21 5.26 10.58
CA ARG A 56 -3.65 6.66 10.79
C ARG A 56 -4.27 7.28 9.53
N LEU A 57 -3.73 6.96 8.35
CA LEU A 57 -4.31 7.40 7.08
C LEU A 57 -5.68 6.80 6.83
N LEU A 58 -5.88 5.52 7.18
CA LEU A 58 -7.18 4.85 7.10
C LEU A 58 -8.18 5.46 8.08
N ASP A 59 -7.79 5.70 9.33
CA ASP A 59 -8.63 6.37 10.34
C ASP A 59 -9.04 7.78 9.89
N ALA A 60 -8.23 8.45 9.08
CA ALA A 60 -8.52 9.75 8.48
C ALA A 60 -9.36 9.66 7.19
N GLY A 61 -9.82 8.49 6.78
CA GLY A 61 -10.74 8.31 5.65
C GLY A 61 -10.08 7.88 4.33
N ALA A 62 -8.81 7.46 4.33
CA ALA A 62 -8.25 6.79 3.17
C ALA A 62 -8.96 5.45 2.93
N ILE A 63 -9.26 5.12 1.66
CA ILE A 63 -9.99 3.90 1.30
C ILE A 63 -9.12 2.63 1.34
N GLY A 64 -7.83 2.77 1.52
CA GLY A 64 -6.82 1.74 1.48
C GLY A 64 -5.45 2.36 1.25
N VAL A 65 -4.44 1.56 0.96
CA VAL A 65 -3.10 2.07 0.64
C VAL A 65 -2.57 1.53 -0.68
N THR A 66 -1.67 2.30 -1.29
CA THR A 66 -0.92 1.89 -2.48
C THR A 66 0.47 1.44 -2.07
N CYS A 67 0.87 0.27 -2.54
CA CYS A 67 2.17 -0.35 -2.33
C CYS A 67 2.97 -0.44 -3.64
N ALA A 68 4.28 -0.37 -3.57
CA ALA A 68 5.14 -0.57 -4.72
C ALA A 68 5.51 -2.05 -4.95
N THR A 69 5.43 -2.89 -3.92
CA THR A 69 5.84 -4.29 -3.99
C THR A 69 4.85 -5.21 -3.25
N VAL A 70 4.89 -6.50 -3.60
CA VAL A 70 4.13 -7.53 -2.88
C VAL A 70 4.53 -7.59 -1.39
N LEU A 71 5.83 -7.44 -1.09
CA LEU A 71 6.32 -7.44 0.29
C LEU A 71 5.74 -6.29 1.13
N GLU A 72 5.68 -5.09 0.55
CA GLU A 72 5.03 -3.96 1.23
C GLU A 72 3.55 -4.26 1.49
N ALA A 73 2.83 -4.82 0.52
CA ALA A 73 1.43 -5.18 0.68
C ALA A 73 1.21 -6.25 1.77
N GLU A 74 2.07 -7.25 1.84
CA GLU A 74 2.04 -8.27 2.92
C GLU A 74 2.23 -7.64 4.29
N HIS A 75 3.24 -6.77 4.47
CA HIS A 75 3.48 -6.07 5.74
C HIS A 75 2.28 -5.19 6.15
N MET A 76 1.64 -4.52 5.19
CA MET A 76 0.44 -3.73 5.48
C MET A 76 -0.74 -4.62 5.87
N ALA A 77 -0.94 -5.75 5.18
CA ALA A 77 -1.99 -6.70 5.52
C ALA A 77 -1.78 -7.33 6.91
N ASP A 78 -0.52 -7.65 7.27
CA ASP A 78 -0.16 -8.16 8.60
C ASP A 78 -0.53 -7.18 9.71
N ALA A 79 -0.41 -5.89 9.43
CA ALA A 79 -0.79 -4.82 10.34
C ALA A 79 -2.30 -4.50 10.36
N GLY A 80 -3.10 -5.15 9.53
CA GLY A 80 -4.56 -4.98 9.53
C GLY A 80 -5.12 -4.13 8.38
N VAL A 81 -4.31 -3.65 7.46
CA VAL A 81 -4.81 -2.96 6.25
C VAL A 81 -5.51 -3.97 5.35
N ARG A 82 -6.76 -3.68 4.95
CA ARG A 82 -7.61 -4.64 4.23
C ARG A 82 -7.87 -4.28 2.76
N ASP A 83 -7.54 -3.09 2.31
CA ASP A 83 -7.65 -2.69 0.91
C ASP A 83 -6.28 -2.20 0.39
N LEU A 84 -5.73 -2.96 -0.57
CA LEU A 84 -4.36 -2.84 -1.03
C LEU A 84 -4.32 -2.71 -2.56
N LEU A 85 -3.60 -1.73 -3.06
CA LEU A 85 -3.26 -1.61 -4.47
C LEU A 85 -1.75 -1.78 -4.64
N ILE A 86 -1.33 -2.78 -5.40
CA ILE A 86 0.06 -2.91 -5.84
C ILE A 86 0.18 -2.19 -7.20
N ALA A 87 0.60 -0.94 -7.16
CA ALA A 87 0.69 -0.07 -8.33
C ALA A 87 2.01 -0.29 -9.08
N HIS A 88 2.28 -1.52 -9.42
CA HIS A 88 3.44 -1.91 -10.21
C HIS A 88 3.17 -3.25 -10.91
N GLN A 89 3.70 -3.41 -12.12
CA GLN A 89 3.59 -4.63 -12.89
C GLN A 89 4.37 -5.76 -12.20
N LEU A 90 3.70 -6.85 -11.95
CA LEU A 90 4.32 -8.01 -11.34
C LEU A 90 4.80 -8.97 -12.43
N VAL A 91 5.99 -9.50 -12.26
CA VAL A 91 6.55 -10.53 -13.13
C VAL A 91 7.04 -11.71 -12.29
N GLY A 92 6.62 -12.89 -12.65
CA GLY A 92 7.09 -14.14 -12.07
C GLY A 92 6.08 -14.86 -11.16
N ALA A 93 5.95 -16.16 -11.36
CA ALA A 93 4.97 -17.03 -10.72
C ALA A 93 5.01 -16.97 -9.16
N GLY A 94 6.18 -16.72 -8.58
CA GLY A 94 6.32 -16.58 -7.12
C GLY A 94 5.54 -15.40 -6.57
N LYS A 95 5.56 -14.25 -7.27
CA LYS A 95 4.82 -13.06 -6.86
C LYS A 95 3.31 -13.25 -7.03
N TYR A 96 2.87 -13.87 -8.12
CA TYR A 96 1.44 -14.14 -8.35
C TYR A 96 0.86 -15.05 -7.27
N ARG A 97 1.59 -16.11 -6.86
CA ARG A 97 1.14 -16.97 -5.76
C ARG A 97 1.04 -16.20 -4.43
N ARG A 98 2.00 -15.33 -4.12
CA ARG A 98 1.94 -14.48 -2.92
C ARG A 98 0.72 -13.56 -2.94
N VAL A 99 0.43 -12.94 -4.07
CA VAL A 99 -0.79 -12.11 -4.23
C VAL A 99 -2.06 -12.94 -4.04
N ALA A 100 -2.13 -14.14 -4.60
CA ALA A 100 -3.27 -15.04 -4.41
C ALA A 100 -3.45 -15.41 -2.93
N THR A 101 -2.38 -15.74 -2.22
CA THR A 101 -2.43 -15.99 -0.76
C THR A 101 -2.83 -14.73 0.02
N LEU A 102 -2.32 -13.57 -0.38
CA LEU A 102 -2.65 -12.30 0.27
C LEU A 102 -4.15 -11.96 0.13
N ARG A 103 -4.79 -12.40 -0.96
CA ARG A 103 -6.21 -12.21 -1.21
C ARG A 103 -7.12 -12.88 -0.19
N GLU A 104 -6.65 -13.91 0.52
CA GLU A 104 -7.40 -14.57 1.60
C GLU A 104 -7.69 -13.64 2.79
N ARG A 105 -6.89 -12.57 2.96
CA ARG A 105 -6.95 -11.67 4.12
C ARG A 105 -7.07 -10.18 3.80
N ALA A 106 -6.98 -9.81 2.53
CA ALA A 106 -7.14 -8.42 2.08
C ALA A 106 -7.73 -8.36 0.68
N ASP A 107 -8.43 -7.27 0.37
CA ASP A 107 -8.82 -6.96 -1.00
C ASP A 107 -7.62 -6.38 -1.74
N VAL A 108 -7.04 -7.19 -2.64
CA VAL A 108 -5.82 -6.86 -3.36
C VAL A 108 -6.11 -6.55 -4.81
N LYS A 109 -5.59 -5.43 -5.26
CA LYS A 109 -5.62 -5.00 -6.66
C LYS A 109 -4.20 -4.88 -7.19
N VAL A 110 -3.97 -5.20 -8.47
CA VAL A 110 -2.65 -5.17 -9.10
C VAL A 110 -2.72 -4.40 -10.42
N ALA A 111 -1.73 -3.57 -10.69
CA ALA A 111 -1.58 -2.93 -12.00
C ALA A 111 -1.08 -3.96 -13.03
N VAL A 112 -1.69 -3.97 -14.21
CA VAL A 112 -1.32 -4.81 -15.35
C VAL A 112 -1.25 -3.96 -16.62
N ASP A 113 -0.29 -4.27 -17.49
CA ASP A 113 -0.02 -3.54 -18.73
C ASP A 113 0.12 -4.47 -19.95
N SER A 114 -0.03 -5.77 -19.76
CA SER A 114 0.11 -6.75 -20.84
C SER A 114 -0.79 -7.97 -20.68
N ASP A 115 -1.18 -8.54 -21.80
CA ASP A 115 -1.97 -9.78 -21.87
C ASP A 115 -1.24 -10.96 -21.22
N ALA A 116 0.09 -11.01 -21.35
CA ALA A 116 0.90 -12.07 -20.76
C ALA A 116 0.83 -12.06 -19.22
N THR A 117 1.00 -10.88 -18.62
CA THR A 117 0.88 -10.69 -17.16
C THR A 117 -0.54 -11.00 -16.68
N LEU A 118 -1.55 -10.49 -17.40
CA LEU A 118 -2.94 -10.72 -17.06
C LEU A 118 -3.30 -12.22 -17.12
N ALA A 119 -2.87 -12.93 -18.17
CA ALA A 119 -3.14 -14.36 -18.31
C ALA A 119 -2.47 -15.20 -17.22
N GLU A 120 -1.24 -14.87 -16.81
CA GLU A 120 -0.56 -15.60 -15.73
C GLU A 120 -1.17 -15.33 -14.35
N LEU A 121 -1.51 -14.08 -14.08
CA LEU A 121 -2.20 -13.70 -12.85
C LEU A 121 -3.56 -14.40 -12.78
N GLY A 122 -4.31 -14.40 -13.87
CA GLY A 122 -5.62 -15.07 -13.97
C GLY A 122 -5.55 -16.58 -13.76
N ARG A 123 -4.57 -17.27 -14.38
CA ARG A 123 -4.35 -18.69 -14.13
C ARG A 123 -4.04 -18.99 -12.65
N THR A 124 -3.23 -18.13 -12.02
CA THR A 124 -2.88 -18.29 -10.61
C THR A 124 -4.09 -18.05 -9.70
N ALA A 125 -4.88 -17.01 -9.98
CA ALA A 125 -6.10 -16.72 -9.23
C ALA A 125 -7.12 -17.86 -9.33
N LEU A 126 -7.34 -18.39 -10.55
CA LEU A 126 -8.22 -19.51 -10.80
C LEU A 126 -7.77 -20.79 -10.05
N ALA A 127 -6.47 -21.10 -10.09
CA ALA A 127 -5.91 -22.25 -9.40
C ALA A 127 -6.02 -22.14 -7.86
N ALA A 128 -5.99 -20.92 -7.33
CA ALA A 128 -6.16 -20.64 -5.90
C ALA A 128 -7.63 -20.45 -5.48
N GLY A 129 -8.57 -20.39 -6.41
CA GLY A 129 -9.99 -20.16 -6.12
C GLY A 129 -10.31 -18.77 -5.59
N VAL A 130 -9.51 -17.75 -5.98
CA VAL A 130 -9.67 -16.38 -5.53
C VAL A 130 -9.89 -15.41 -6.70
N GLU A 131 -10.49 -14.26 -6.41
CA GLU A 131 -10.58 -13.15 -7.35
C GLU A 131 -9.54 -12.07 -6.99
N ILE A 132 -8.77 -11.62 -7.98
CA ILE A 132 -7.80 -10.55 -7.83
C ILE A 132 -8.24 -9.36 -8.68
N GLY A 133 -8.40 -8.19 -8.08
CA GLY A 133 -8.70 -6.96 -8.80
C GLY A 133 -7.54 -6.55 -9.71
N VAL A 134 -7.83 -6.05 -10.91
CA VAL A 134 -6.81 -5.54 -11.81
C VAL A 134 -7.12 -4.11 -12.23
N LEU A 135 -6.07 -3.28 -12.33
CA LEU A 135 -6.09 -1.96 -12.95
C LEU A 135 -5.28 -2.05 -14.24
N LEU A 136 -5.92 -1.78 -15.36
CA LEU A 136 -5.22 -1.70 -16.64
C LEU A 136 -4.45 -0.37 -16.69
N GLU A 137 -3.13 -0.46 -16.80
CA GLU A 137 -2.27 0.71 -16.99
C GLU A 137 -2.14 1.01 -18.48
N VAL A 138 -2.55 2.22 -18.87
CA VAL A 138 -2.43 2.72 -20.24
C VAL A 138 -1.50 3.91 -20.24
N ALA A 139 -0.32 3.75 -20.85
CA ALA A 139 0.60 4.86 -21.09
C ALA A 139 0.17 5.60 -22.35
N ALA A 140 -0.36 6.82 -22.20
CA ALA A 140 -0.54 7.72 -23.33
C ALA A 140 0.72 8.59 -23.47
N LEU A 141 1.43 8.45 -24.59
CA LEU A 141 2.45 9.42 -24.98
C LEU A 141 1.71 10.67 -25.47
N LEU A 142 1.77 11.75 -24.69
CA LEU A 142 1.33 13.09 -25.10
C LEU A 142 2.46 13.81 -25.80
#